data_42001d6a11af6a4de5fb24341d9add87
#
_entry.id   42001d6a11af6a4de5fb24341d9add87
#
_cell.length_a   1.000
_cell.length_b   1.000
_cell.length_c   1.000
_cell.angle_alpha   90.00
_cell.angle_beta   90.00
_cell.angle_gamma   90.00
#
_symmetry.space_group_name_H-M   'P 1'
#
loop_
_entity.id
_entity.type
_entity.pdbx_description
1 polymer ?
#
loop_
_entity_poly.entity_id
_entity_poly.type
_entity_poly.pdbx_seq_one_letter_code
_entity_poly.pdbx_strand_id
1 'polypeptide(L)'
;MDQAQLDWWRSAVIYQIYPRSFADANGDGMGDLPGITSRLGSLKSLGIDAIWLSPFMRSPQKDAGYDVSDYCDVDPLFGTLDDFDKMLATAHSLGLRVLIDLVPNHTSDQHEWFKRAVAAGPGSPEREFYHFRDGDTPPNNWQSMFGGPAWTQLPDGQWYCHLFDSSQPDLNWENPKVQEAFEDILRFWLDRGVDGFRVDQPHAMGKAAGLPDHPDVERAGAGFIEGEPSPPMWFQESVHPIFRRWRAILDSYPGERAMCGEAYVLPLSFMALWVRPDEFHQTFNFRYLDSPWTAKDIRKTIDESFEAFGAVGAPSTWVLSNHDVMRHASRMGGDFGRTTASDGVGPNDPQPDAELGLKRAVAATLFTLEIGRASCRE
;
A
#
# COMPACT_ATOMS: atom_id res chain seq x y z
N MET A 1 26.11 5.60 -16.02
CA MET A 1 24.79 6.08 -15.60
C MET A 1 24.98 7.41 -14.91
N ASP A 2 24.20 8.39 -15.25
CA ASP A 2 24.23 9.69 -14.58
C ASP A 2 23.75 9.50 -13.13
N GLN A 3 24.41 10.15 -12.15
CA GLN A 3 24.04 10.09 -10.72
C GLN A 3 22.56 10.47 -10.52
N ALA A 4 22.01 11.30 -11.41
CA ALA A 4 20.59 11.66 -11.41
C ALA A 4 19.63 10.49 -11.79
N GLN A 5 20.15 9.40 -12.37
CA GLN A 5 19.40 8.18 -12.64
C GLN A 5 19.46 7.17 -11.49
N LEU A 6 20.46 7.34 -10.61
CA LEU A 6 20.57 6.63 -9.36
C LEU A 6 19.84 7.45 -8.29
N ASP A 7 19.16 6.79 -7.39
CA ASP A 7 18.41 7.43 -6.28
C ASP A 7 17.25 8.37 -6.73
N TRP A 8 16.70 8.18 -7.94
CA TRP A 8 15.63 9.04 -8.47
C TRP A 8 14.46 9.20 -7.50
N TRP A 9 14.13 8.15 -6.77
CA TRP A 9 13.00 8.05 -5.83
C TRP A 9 13.19 8.97 -4.60
N ARG A 10 14.43 9.37 -4.28
CA ARG A 10 14.71 10.25 -3.13
C ARG A 10 14.11 11.64 -3.27
N SER A 11 14.05 12.16 -4.49
CA SER A 11 13.57 13.51 -4.77
C SER A 11 12.33 13.54 -5.66
N ALA A 12 11.81 12.38 -6.04
CA ALA A 12 10.70 12.25 -6.97
C ALA A 12 9.38 12.77 -6.38
N VAL A 13 8.65 13.49 -7.22
CA VAL A 13 7.23 13.78 -7.01
C VAL A 13 6.42 12.67 -7.68
N ILE A 14 5.79 11.84 -6.86
CA ILE A 14 5.01 10.68 -7.32
C ILE A 14 3.53 11.03 -7.25
N TYR A 15 2.82 10.93 -8.39
CA TYR A 15 1.39 11.19 -8.48
C TYR A 15 0.61 9.88 -8.46
N GLN A 16 -0.31 9.73 -7.50
CA GLN A 16 -1.21 8.58 -7.46
C GLN A 16 -2.31 8.71 -8.51
N ILE A 17 -2.49 7.67 -9.30
CA ILE A 17 -3.62 7.49 -10.21
C ILE A 17 -4.52 6.39 -9.67
N TYR A 18 -5.77 6.73 -9.39
CA TYR A 18 -6.82 5.76 -9.12
C TYR A 18 -7.53 5.44 -10.43
N PRO A 19 -7.25 4.30 -11.09
CA PRO A 19 -7.67 4.04 -12.46
C PRO A 19 -9.14 4.27 -12.71
N ARG A 20 -10.01 3.74 -11.83
CA ARG A 20 -11.47 3.78 -11.93
C ARG A 20 -12.07 5.17 -12.16
N SER A 21 -11.43 6.24 -11.64
CA SER A 21 -12.00 7.59 -11.63
C SER A 21 -11.12 8.64 -12.31
N PHE A 22 -9.99 8.24 -12.90
CA PHE A 22 -9.03 9.21 -13.43
C PHE A 22 -9.38 9.72 -14.82
N ALA A 23 -9.57 8.83 -15.79
CA ALA A 23 -9.94 9.17 -17.14
C ALA A 23 -10.56 7.96 -17.86
N ASP A 24 -11.73 8.18 -18.44
CA ASP A 24 -12.52 7.21 -19.18
C ASP A 24 -12.34 7.47 -20.67
N ALA A 25 -11.77 6.52 -21.42
CA ALA A 25 -11.54 6.67 -22.86
C ALA A 25 -12.66 6.07 -23.71
N ASN A 26 -13.41 5.11 -23.18
CA ASN A 26 -14.45 4.39 -23.91
C ASN A 26 -15.87 4.94 -23.64
N GLY A 27 -16.05 5.78 -22.61
CA GLY A 27 -17.31 6.45 -22.29
C GLY A 27 -18.30 5.60 -21.49
N ASP A 28 -17.81 4.54 -20.80
CA ASP A 28 -18.68 3.65 -20.02
C ASP A 28 -18.88 4.12 -18.55
N GLY A 29 -18.22 5.21 -18.15
CA GLY A 29 -18.28 5.76 -16.81
C GLY A 29 -17.18 5.23 -15.87
N MET A 30 -16.33 4.33 -16.35
CA MET A 30 -15.18 3.78 -15.63
C MET A 30 -13.89 4.29 -16.27
N GLY A 31 -12.96 4.79 -15.47
CA GLY A 31 -11.63 5.15 -15.96
C GLY A 31 -10.83 3.91 -16.35
N ASP A 32 -9.95 4.05 -17.34
CA ASP A 32 -9.21 2.94 -17.95
C ASP A 32 -7.76 3.29 -18.31
N LEU A 33 -6.95 2.30 -18.68
CA LEU A 33 -5.55 2.48 -19.07
C LEU A 33 -5.37 3.34 -20.32
N PRO A 34 -6.21 3.22 -21.37
CA PRO A 34 -6.19 4.16 -22.50
C PRO A 34 -6.47 5.62 -22.08
N GLY A 35 -7.41 5.83 -21.16
CA GLY A 35 -7.70 7.15 -20.59
C GLY A 35 -6.51 7.70 -19.82
N ILE A 36 -5.87 6.90 -18.97
CA ILE A 36 -4.62 7.27 -18.29
C ILE A 36 -3.56 7.67 -19.32
N THR A 37 -3.34 6.85 -20.35
CA THR A 37 -2.37 7.10 -21.41
C THR A 37 -2.59 8.48 -22.05
N SER A 38 -3.83 8.85 -22.32
CA SER A 38 -4.20 10.14 -22.91
C SER A 38 -3.86 11.36 -22.06
N ARG A 39 -3.69 11.17 -20.74
CA ARG A 39 -3.43 12.25 -19.76
C ARG A 39 -1.97 12.34 -19.30
N LEU A 40 -1.11 11.39 -19.65
CA LEU A 40 0.29 11.39 -19.21
C LEU A 40 1.06 12.67 -19.57
N GLY A 41 0.79 13.25 -20.75
CA GLY A 41 1.38 14.52 -21.15
C GLY A 41 1.00 15.69 -20.23
N SER A 42 -0.22 15.72 -19.72
CA SER A 42 -0.66 16.73 -18.75
C SER A 42 0.03 16.55 -17.40
N LEU A 43 0.20 15.31 -16.95
CA LEU A 43 0.91 14.99 -15.73
C LEU A 43 2.40 15.38 -15.83
N LYS A 44 3.04 15.10 -16.98
CA LYS A 44 4.42 15.57 -17.22
C LYS A 44 4.53 17.10 -17.18
N SER A 45 3.56 17.80 -17.76
CA SER A 45 3.51 19.27 -17.73
C SER A 45 3.30 19.83 -16.34
N LEU A 46 2.68 19.05 -15.43
CA LEU A 46 2.55 19.40 -14.01
C LEU A 46 3.90 19.33 -13.27
N GLY A 47 4.89 18.63 -13.84
CA GLY A 47 6.25 18.53 -13.29
C GLY A 47 6.47 17.35 -12.36
N ILE A 48 5.62 16.30 -12.44
CA ILE A 48 5.83 15.06 -11.69
C ILE A 48 6.93 14.21 -12.34
N ASP A 49 7.53 13.33 -11.55
CA ASP A 49 8.60 12.42 -11.96
C ASP A 49 8.13 11.00 -12.17
N ALA A 50 7.12 10.59 -11.41
CA ALA A 50 6.57 9.24 -11.46
C ALA A 50 5.05 9.23 -11.23
N ILE A 51 4.42 8.15 -11.68
CA ILE A 51 3.04 7.82 -11.32
C ILE A 51 3.03 6.54 -10.50
N TRP A 52 2.07 6.43 -9.59
CA TRP A 52 1.70 5.20 -8.92
C TRP A 52 0.26 4.84 -9.32
N LEU A 53 0.08 3.66 -9.90
CA LEU A 53 -1.24 3.13 -10.25
C LEU A 53 -1.77 2.30 -9.08
N SER A 54 -2.93 2.69 -8.52
CA SER A 54 -3.71 1.82 -7.63
C SER A 54 -4.13 0.55 -8.39
N PRO A 55 -4.57 -0.54 -7.68
CA PRO A 55 -4.75 -1.84 -8.32
C PRO A 55 -5.59 -1.81 -9.60
N PHE A 56 -5.06 -2.42 -10.63
CA PHE A 56 -5.69 -2.59 -11.95
C PHE A 56 -5.64 -4.06 -12.41
N MET A 57 -5.07 -4.93 -11.59
CA MET A 57 -5.01 -6.37 -11.83
C MET A 57 -6.41 -6.99 -11.73
N ARG A 58 -6.58 -8.22 -12.25
CA ARG A 58 -7.87 -8.91 -12.19
C ARG A 58 -8.39 -9.01 -10.76
N SER A 59 -9.65 -8.61 -10.59
CA SER A 59 -10.31 -8.58 -9.30
C SER A 59 -11.82 -8.69 -9.47
N PRO A 60 -12.56 -9.38 -8.58
CA PRO A 60 -14.01 -9.29 -8.52
C PRO A 60 -14.51 -7.94 -7.99
N GLN A 61 -13.61 -7.01 -7.67
CA GLN A 61 -13.89 -5.62 -7.28
C GLN A 61 -14.70 -5.46 -5.99
N LYS A 62 -14.65 -6.44 -5.08
CA LYS A 62 -15.31 -6.34 -3.77
C LYS A 62 -14.64 -5.27 -2.90
N ASP A 63 -13.32 -5.13 -3.05
CA ASP A 63 -12.51 -4.10 -2.40
C ASP A 63 -11.78 -3.24 -3.44
N ALA A 64 -12.51 -2.81 -4.46
CA ALA A 64 -12.06 -1.84 -5.46
C ALA A 64 -10.72 -2.17 -6.15
N GLY A 65 -10.38 -3.46 -6.24
CA GLY A 65 -9.15 -3.97 -6.87
C GLY A 65 -8.13 -4.55 -5.88
N TYR A 66 -8.25 -4.27 -4.58
CA TYR A 66 -7.35 -4.84 -3.56
C TYR A 66 -7.65 -6.33 -3.29
N ASP A 67 -8.76 -6.88 -3.72
CA ASP A 67 -9.09 -8.30 -3.75
C ASP A 67 -8.62 -8.93 -5.08
N VAL A 68 -7.29 -9.11 -5.23
CA VAL A 68 -6.66 -9.58 -6.47
C VAL A 68 -6.94 -11.05 -6.71
N SER A 69 -7.48 -11.37 -7.90
CA SER A 69 -7.74 -12.75 -8.34
C SER A 69 -6.71 -13.30 -9.34
N ASP A 70 -5.93 -12.43 -9.98
CA ASP A 70 -4.77 -12.77 -10.82
C ASP A 70 -3.80 -11.59 -10.83
N TYR A 71 -2.59 -11.79 -10.31
CA TYR A 71 -1.55 -10.76 -10.20
C TYR A 71 -0.84 -10.45 -11.53
N CYS A 72 -0.99 -11.31 -12.53
CA CYS A 72 -0.22 -11.23 -13.78
C CYS A 72 -1.08 -10.84 -15.00
N ASP A 73 -2.28 -10.33 -14.76
CA ASP A 73 -3.17 -9.88 -15.84
C ASP A 73 -3.88 -8.57 -15.45
N VAL A 74 -4.35 -7.84 -16.44
CA VAL A 74 -5.14 -6.62 -16.29
C VAL A 74 -6.62 -6.97 -16.19
N ASP A 75 -7.34 -6.30 -15.27
CA ASP A 75 -8.78 -6.44 -15.19
C ASP A 75 -9.43 -5.86 -16.47
N PRO A 76 -10.35 -6.60 -17.11
CA PRO A 76 -11.05 -6.12 -18.31
C PRO A 76 -11.78 -4.77 -18.15
N LEU A 77 -12.08 -4.37 -16.91
CA LEU A 77 -12.63 -3.04 -16.62
C LEU A 77 -11.66 -1.91 -16.98
N PHE A 78 -10.37 -2.18 -16.93
CA PHE A 78 -9.32 -1.17 -17.13
C PHE A 78 -8.60 -1.31 -18.46
N GLY A 79 -8.82 -2.41 -19.19
CA GLY A 79 -8.19 -2.69 -20.48
C GLY A 79 -7.50 -4.05 -20.54
N THR A 80 -6.36 -4.10 -21.21
CA THR A 80 -5.58 -5.32 -21.46
C THR A 80 -4.11 -5.12 -21.08
N LEU A 81 -3.33 -6.21 -21.07
CA LEU A 81 -1.86 -6.14 -20.93
C LEU A 81 -1.23 -5.29 -22.04
N ASP A 82 -1.77 -5.35 -23.28
CA ASP A 82 -1.29 -4.51 -24.39
C ASP A 82 -1.55 -3.02 -24.13
N ASP A 83 -2.66 -2.67 -23.48
CA ASP A 83 -2.96 -1.28 -23.10
C ASP A 83 -2.04 -0.82 -21.97
N PHE A 84 -1.71 -1.71 -21.04
CA PHE A 84 -0.71 -1.43 -20.02
C PHE A 84 0.68 -1.19 -20.65
N ASP A 85 1.13 -2.06 -21.56
CA ASP A 85 2.41 -1.92 -22.24
C ASP A 85 2.49 -0.60 -23.03
N LYS A 86 1.41 -0.18 -23.70
CA LYS A 86 1.31 1.12 -24.39
C LYS A 86 1.39 2.30 -23.41
N MET A 87 0.67 2.21 -22.29
CA MET A 87 0.69 3.22 -21.24
C MET A 87 2.11 3.37 -20.66
N LEU A 88 2.77 2.25 -20.32
CA LEU A 88 4.12 2.22 -19.80
C LEU A 88 5.14 2.81 -20.79
N ALA A 89 5.09 2.39 -22.06
CA ALA A 89 5.97 2.93 -23.10
C ALA A 89 5.74 4.45 -23.32
N THR A 90 4.49 4.91 -23.23
CA THR A 90 4.16 6.33 -23.33
C THR A 90 4.72 7.11 -22.13
N ALA A 91 4.54 6.60 -20.92
CA ALA A 91 5.09 7.21 -19.71
C ALA A 91 6.63 7.35 -19.81
N HIS A 92 7.31 6.29 -20.19
CA HIS A 92 8.77 6.29 -20.36
C HIS A 92 9.23 7.27 -21.47
N SER A 93 8.50 7.37 -22.58
CA SER A 93 8.82 8.32 -23.64
C SER A 93 8.74 9.79 -23.19
N LEU A 94 7.92 10.06 -22.18
CA LEU A 94 7.77 11.37 -21.54
C LEU A 94 8.76 11.55 -20.36
N GLY A 95 9.57 10.54 -20.05
CA GLY A 95 10.47 10.55 -18.90
C GLY A 95 9.72 10.47 -17.56
N LEU A 96 8.55 9.83 -17.53
CA LEU A 96 7.82 9.48 -16.33
C LEU A 96 8.12 8.02 -15.95
N ARG A 97 8.32 7.76 -14.66
CA ARG A 97 8.44 6.41 -14.12
C ARG A 97 7.07 5.88 -13.68
N VAL A 98 6.94 4.56 -13.61
CA VAL A 98 5.67 3.90 -13.27
C VAL A 98 5.87 2.91 -12.14
N LEU A 99 5.21 3.16 -11.02
CA LEU A 99 5.04 2.20 -9.93
C LEU A 99 3.64 1.60 -10.02
N ILE A 100 3.53 0.32 -9.71
CA ILE A 100 2.24 -0.37 -9.63
C ILE A 100 1.98 -0.84 -8.21
N ASP A 101 0.71 -1.02 -7.87
CA ASP A 101 0.33 -1.57 -6.58
C ASP A 101 0.61 -3.07 -6.51
N LEU A 102 1.12 -3.55 -5.39
CA LEU A 102 1.29 -4.96 -5.08
C LEU A 102 0.58 -5.24 -3.76
N VAL A 103 -0.36 -6.16 -3.75
CA VAL A 103 -1.18 -6.52 -2.58
C VAL A 103 -0.75 -7.89 -2.05
N PRO A 104 0.22 -7.95 -1.11
CA PRO A 104 0.82 -9.23 -0.74
C PRO A 104 0.21 -9.89 0.50
N ASN A 105 -0.57 -9.18 1.33
CA ASN A 105 -1.09 -9.78 2.55
C ASN A 105 -2.11 -10.89 2.26
N HIS A 106 -2.95 -10.71 1.26
CA HIS A 106 -4.09 -11.57 0.95
C HIS A 106 -4.31 -11.69 -0.56
N THR A 107 -5.14 -12.62 -0.97
CA THR A 107 -5.70 -12.70 -2.33
C THR A 107 -7.21 -12.51 -2.26
N SER A 108 -7.86 -12.39 -3.42
CA SER A 108 -9.30 -12.62 -3.50
C SER A 108 -9.65 -14.08 -3.16
N ASP A 109 -10.85 -14.33 -2.64
CA ASP A 109 -11.46 -15.67 -2.55
C ASP A 109 -11.66 -16.30 -3.95
N GLN A 110 -11.59 -15.48 -5.01
CA GLN A 110 -11.67 -15.90 -6.40
C GLN A 110 -10.30 -16.21 -7.02
N HIS A 111 -9.20 -16.02 -6.30
CA HIS A 111 -7.87 -16.39 -6.76
C HIS A 111 -7.76 -17.91 -6.90
N GLU A 112 -7.04 -18.36 -7.93
CA GLU A 112 -6.90 -19.80 -8.22
C GLU A 112 -6.25 -20.57 -7.06
N TRP A 113 -5.36 -19.96 -6.31
CA TRP A 113 -4.74 -20.59 -5.14
C TRP A 113 -5.77 -20.89 -4.06
N PHE A 114 -6.68 -19.95 -3.75
CA PHE A 114 -7.70 -20.16 -2.73
C PHE A 114 -8.75 -21.18 -3.18
N LYS A 115 -9.20 -21.12 -4.45
CA LYS A 115 -10.13 -22.11 -5.01
C LYS A 115 -9.55 -23.53 -4.92
N ARG A 116 -8.28 -23.69 -5.27
CA ARG A 116 -7.59 -24.99 -5.13
C ARG A 116 -7.47 -25.42 -3.68
N ALA A 117 -7.14 -24.50 -2.76
CA ALA A 117 -7.07 -24.80 -1.33
C ALA A 117 -8.42 -25.27 -0.77
N VAL A 118 -9.52 -24.63 -1.17
CA VAL A 118 -10.87 -25.05 -0.77
C VAL A 118 -11.22 -26.42 -1.36
N ALA A 119 -10.97 -26.63 -2.63
CA ALA A 119 -11.30 -27.88 -3.33
C ALA A 119 -10.48 -29.08 -2.84
N ALA A 120 -9.21 -28.88 -2.49
CA ALA A 120 -8.33 -29.94 -2.00
C ALA A 120 -8.65 -30.40 -0.57
N GLY A 121 -9.24 -29.52 0.25
CA GLY A 121 -9.68 -29.83 1.60
C GLY A 121 -8.58 -29.88 2.66
N PRO A 122 -8.96 -30.20 3.92
CA PRO A 122 -8.07 -30.22 5.06
C PRO A 122 -6.83 -31.12 4.88
N GLY A 123 -5.66 -30.66 5.33
CA GLY A 123 -4.40 -31.40 5.28
C GLY A 123 -3.73 -31.42 3.91
N SER A 124 -4.28 -30.73 2.91
CA SER A 124 -3.65 -30.63 1.57
C SER A 124 -2.53 -29.58 1.53
N PRO A 125 -1.53 -29.76 0.67
CA PRO A 125 -0.48 -28.76 0.46
C PRO A 125 -1.01 -27.42 -0.08
N GLU A 126 -2.15 -27.41 -0.76
CA GLU A 126 -2.80 -26.21 -1.27
C GLU A 126 -3.32 -25.33 -0.13
N ARG A 127 -3.77 -25.92 0.98
CA ARG A 127 -4.18 -25.21 2.19
C ARG A 127 -3.03 -24.50 2.91
N GLU A 128 -1.80 -24.95 2.72
CA GLU A 128 -0.62 -24.32 3.32
C GLU A 128 -0.32 -22.93 2.75
N PHE A 129 -0.95 -22.56 1.62
CA PHE A 129 -0.82 -21.20 1.07
C PHE A 129 -1.49 -20.13 1.93
N TYR A 130 -2.44 -20.53 2.77
CA TYR A 130 -3.22 -19.63 3.62
C TYR A 130 -3.18 -20.08 5.08
N HIS A 131 -3.62 -19.22 5.99
CA HIS A 131 -3.75 -19.59 7.39
C HIS A 131 -5.08 -20.31 7.61
N PHE A 132 -5.06 -21.65 7.62
CA PHE A 132 -6.19 -22.49 7.99
C PHE A 132 -6.00 -23.09 9.38
N ARG A 133 -7.11 -23.28 10.14
CA ARG A 133 -7.11 -23.93 11.45
C ARG A 133 -8.36 -24.78 11.63
N ASP A 134 -8.20 -25.93 12.31
CA ASP A 134 -9.29 -26.76 12.77
C ASP A 134 -9.88 -26.19 14.07
N GLY A 135 -11.16 -26.45 14.33
CA GLY A 135 -11.81 -26.09 15.60
C GLY A 135 -13.29 -25.81 15.46
N ASP A 136 -14.02 -25.93 16.60
CA ASP A 136 -15.45 -25.64 16.69
C ASP A 136 -15.73 -24.14 16.88
N THR A 137 -14.68 -23.36 17.19
CA THR A 137 -14.74 -21.91 17.42
C THR A 137 -13.60 -21.22 16.64
N PRO A 138 -13.70 -19.90 16.41
CA PRO A 138 -12.58 -19.15 15.83
C PRO A 138 -11.27 -19.41 16.58
N PRO A 139 -10.14 -19.58 15.85
CA PRO A 139 -8.85 -19.96 16.44
C PRO A 139 -8.29 -19.00 17.49
N ASN A 140 -8.65 -17.71 17.36
CA ASN A 140 -8.25 -16.65 18.26
C ASN A 140 -9.26 -15.49 18.24
N ASN A 141 -8.98 -14.44 19.03
CA ASN A 141 -9.86 -13.28 19.20
C ASN A 141 -9.62 -12.14 18.19
N TRP A 142 -8.86 -12.37 17.11
CA TRP A 142 -8.53 -11.32 16.14
C TRP A 142 -9.76 -10.76 15.46
N GLN A 143 -9.72 -9.46 15.21
CA GLN A 143 -10.80 -8.74 14.52
C GLN A 143 -10.33 -8.28 13.15
N SER A 144 -11.24 -8.32 12.20
CA SER A 144 -11.05 -7.76 10.86
C SER A 144 -10.98 -6.23 10.93
N MET A 145 -10.18 -5.63 10.07
CA MET A 145 -10.13 -4.18 9.88
C MET A 145 -11.47 -3.60 9.40
N PHE A 146 -12.28 -4.42 8.75
CA PHE A 146 -13.63 -4.04 8.30
C PHE A 146 -14.74 -4.42 9.29
N GLY A 147 -14.34 -4.88 10.48
CA GLY A 147 -15.24 -5.23 11.58
C GLY A 147 -15.62 -6.71 11.61
N GLY A 148 -15.96 -7.20 12.79
CA GLY A 148 -16.23 -8.59 13.04
C GLY A 148 -14.98 -9.46 13.18
N PRO A 149 -15.13 -10.78 13.42
CA PRO A 149 -14.02 -11.71 13.57
C PRO A 149 -13.12 -11.77 12.31
N ALA A 150 -11.82 -11.94 12.50
CA ALA A 150 -10.86 -12.15 11.41
C ALA A 150 -10.79 -13.60 10.91
N TRP A 151 -11.80 -14.40 11.20
CA TRP A 151 -11.87 -15.81 10.84
C TRP A 151 -13.25 -16.18 10.32
N THR A 152 -13.27 -16.90 9.20
CA THR A 152 -14.51 -17.44 8.61
C THR A 152 -14.40 -18.94 8.47
N GLN A 153 -15.45 -19.65 8.88
CA GLN A 153 -15.51 -21.11 8.79
C GLN A 153 -16.00 -21.57 7.41
N LEU A 154 -15.28 -22.52 6.82
CA LEU A 154 -15.71 -23.19 5.60
C LEU A 154 -16.70 -24.33 5.91
N PRO A 155 -17.47 -24.81 4.92
CA PRO A 155 -18.40 -25.94 5.09
C PRO A 155 -17.75 -27.25 5.55
N ASP A 156 -16.43 -27.41 5.36
CA ASP A 156 -15.67 -28.59 5.82
C ASP A 156 -15.21 -28.49 7.29
N GLY A 157 -15.54 -27.38 7.97
CA GLY A 157 -15.28 -27.16 9.39
C GLY A 157 -13.97 -26.41 9.69
N GLN A 158 -13.09 -26.22 8.73
CA GLN A 158 -11.87 -25.40 8.94
C GLN A 158 -12.18 -23.91 8.87
N TRP A 159 -11.40 -23.14 9.63
CA TRP A 159 -11.42 -21.68 9.63
C TRP A 159 -10.24 -21.15 8.81
N TYR A 160 -10.47 -20.12 7.99
CA TYR A 160 -9.39 -19.34 7.35
C TYR A 160 -9.34 -17.93 7.91
N CYS A 161 -8.12 -17.40 7.97
CA CYS A 161 -7.85 -16.04 8.43
C CYS A 161 -8.09 -15.01 7.33
N HIS A 162 -8.65 -13.85 7.70
CA HIS A 162 -8.77 -12.66 6.87
C HIS A 162 -8.72 -11.41 7.73
N LEU A 163 -7.62 -10.69 7.72
CA LEU A 163 -7.51 -9.44 8.47
C LEU A 163 -8.31 -8.29 7.85
N PHE A 164 -8.73 -8.45 6.60
CA PHE A 164 -9.61 -7.56 5.86
C PHE A 164 -10.98 -8.24 5.63
N ASP A 165 -11.58 -8.07 4.47
CA ASP A 165 -12.87 -8.70 4.17
C ASP A 165 -12.78 -10.23 4.15
N SER A 166 -13.88 -10.91 4.45
CA SER A 166 -13.94 -12.38 4.38
C SER A 166 -13.67 -12.92 2.98
N SER A 167 -13.80 -12.10 1.95
CA SER A 167 -13.40 -12.43 0.58
C SER A 167 -11.91 -12.22 0.28
N GLN A 168 -11.12 -11.85 1.29
CA GLN A 168 -9.69 -11.57 1.18
C GLN A 168 -8.88 -12.47 2.13
N PRO A 169 -8.78 -13.79 1.86
CA PRO A 169 -8.05 -14.73 2.70
C PRO A 169 -6.56 -14.39 2.78
N ASP A 170 -6.03 -14.35 4.01
CA ASP A 170 -4.64 -14.02 4.30
C ASP A 170 -3.68 -15.13 3.91
N LEU A 171 -2.64 -14.77 3.17
CA LEU A 171 -1.57 -15.66 2.73
C LEU A 171 -0.65 -16.06 3.90
N ASN A 172 -0.19 -17.29 3.87
CA ASN A 172 0.77 -17.83 4.82
C ASN A 172 2.21 -17.53 4.35
N TRP A 173 2.78 -16.41 4.79
CA TRP A 173 4.13 -15.99 4.42
C TRP A 173 5.27 -16.82 5.05
N GLU A 174 4.96 -17.74 5.96
CA GLU A 174 5.91 -18.76 6.43
C GLU A 174 6.13 -19.86 5.37
N ASN A 175 5.21 -20.02 4.43
CA ASN A 175 5.31 -20.97 3.35
C ASN A 175 6.27 -20.45 2.24
N PRO A 176 7.40 -21.13 1.98
CA PRO A 176 8.34 -20.69 0.95
C PRO A 176 7.75 -20.64 -0.47
N LYS A 177 6.72 -21.45 -0.76
CA LYS A 177 6.04 -21.42 -2.06
C LYS A 177 5.24 -20.12 -2.28
N VAL A 178 4.69 -19.53 -1.22
CA VAL A 178 4.06 -18.20 -1.29
C VAL A 178 5.12 -17.16 -1.59
N GLN A 179 6.28 -17.23 -0.91
CA GLN A 179 7.39 -16.30 -1.13
C GLN A 179 7.92 -16.39 -2.57
N GLU A 180 8.14 -17.60 -3.08
CA GLU A 180 8.59 -17.85 -4.46
C GLU A 180 7.57 -17.33 -5.49
N ALA A 181 6.28 -17.59 -5.27
CA ALA A 181 5.23 -17.12 -6.18
C ALA A 181 5.19 -15.58 -6.28
N PHE A 182 5.38 -14.86 -5.18
CA PHE A 182 5.46 -13.40 -5.20
C PHE A 182 6.76 -12.89 -5.84
N GLU A 183 7.87 -13.61 -5.71
CA GLU A 183 9.08 -13.28 -6.45
C GLU A 183 8.89 -13.40 -7.97
N ASP A 184 8.14 -14.40 -8.42
CA ASP A 184 7.79 -14.55 -9.83
C ASP A 184 6.84 -13.45 -10.31
N ILE A 185 5.88 -13.02 -9.48
CA ILE A 185 5.02 -11.86 -9.75
C ILE A 185 5.85 -10.58 -9.90
N LEU A 186 6.80 -10.34 -8.99
CA LEU A 186 7.71 -9.19 -9.10
C LEU A 186 8.46 -9.21 -10.43
N ARG A 187 9.06 -10.37 -10.79
CA ARG A 187 9.79 -10.53 -12.06
C ARG A 187 8.90 -10.30 -13.26
N PHE A 188 7.67 -10.84 -13.26
CA PHE A 188 6.72 -10.65 -14.36
C PHE A 188 6.52 -9.17 -14.71
N TRP A 189 6.34 -8.32 -13.71
CA TRP A 189 6.13 -6.89 -13.93
C TRP A 189 7.45 -6.13 -14.19
N LEU A 190 8.54 -6.53 -13.55
CA LEU A 190 9.87 -5.95 -13.81
C LEU A 190 10.35 -6.27 -15.23
N ASP A 191 10.11 -7.47 -15.74
CA ASP A 191 10.42 -7.86 -17.12
C ASP A 191 9.59 -7.06 -18.15
N ARG A 192 8.38 -6.61 -17.79
CA ARG A 192 7.59 -5.67 -18.59
C ARG A 192 8.12 -4.23 -18.52
N GLY A 193 8.97 -3.93 -17.57
CA GLY A 193 9.66 -2.64 -17.48
C GLY A 193 9.10 -1.67 -16.45
N VAL A 194 8.25 -2.10 -15.48
CA VAL A 194 7.81 -1.21 -14.40
C VAL A 194 9.01 -0.72 -13.58
N ASP A 195 8.92 0.50 -13.08
CA ASP A 195 10.01 1.13 -12.33
C ASP A 195 9.94 0.80 -10.84
N GLY A 196 8.90 0.10 -10.39
CA GLY A 196 8.81 -0.34 -9.02
C GLY A 196 7.39 -0.62 -8.55
N PHE A 197 7.26 -0.75 -7.23
CA PHE A 197 6.02 -1.16 -6.59
C PHE A 197 5.66 -0.25 -5.41
N ARG A 198 4.38 0.02 -5.25
CA ARG A 198 3.81 0.38 -3.95
C ARG A 198 3.29 -0.89 -3.33
N VAL A 199 3.74 -1.22 -2.14
CA VAL A 199 3.40 -2.47 -1.46
C VAL A 199 2.32 -2.18 -0.42
N ASP A 200 1.16 -2.79 -0.65
CA ASP A 200 -0.01 -2.69 0.21
C ASP A 200 0.19 -3.44 1.52
N GLN A 201 -0.11 -2.82 2.64
CA GLN A 201 -0.14 -3.41 3.97
C GLN A 201 1.00 -4.41 4.29
N PRO A 202 2.29 -4.11 3.99
CA PRO A 202 3.37 -5.09 4.14
C PRO A 202 3.58 -5.52 5.60
N HIS A 203 3.15 -4.71 6.56
CA HIS A 203 3.22 -5.02 7.98
C HIS A 203 2.19 -6.08 8.42
N ALA A 204 1.20 -6.38 7.57
CA ALA A 204 0.20 -7.41 7.82
C ALA A 204 0.65 -8.81 7.36
N MET A 205 1.70 -8.93 6.54
CA MET A 205 2.13 -10.20 5.96
C MET A 205 2.56 -11.23 7.01
N GLY A 206 3.35 -10.82 7.99
CA GLY A 206 3.83 -11.70 9.07
C GLY A 206 2.82 -11.85 10.20
N LYS A 207 2.62 -13.07 10.66
CA LYS A 207 1.81 -13.38 11.84
C LYS A 207 2.69 -14.02 12.92
N ALA A 208 2.36 -13.79 14.20
CA ALA A 208 3.05 -14.43 15.29
C ALA A 208 2.87 -15.95 15.25
N ALA A 209 3.94 -16.69 15.53
CA ALA A 209 3.92 -18.14 15.52
C ALA A 209 2.83 -18.69 16.47
N GLY A 210 2.08 -19.67 15.97
CA GLY A 210 0.97 -20.27 16.72
C GLY A 210 -0.32 -19.45 16.72
N LEU A 211 -0.33 -18.23 16.16
CA LEU A 211 -1.49 -17.33 16.05
C LEU A 211 -2.19 -17.11 17.41
N PRO A 212 -1.47 -16.61 18.44
CA PRO A 212 -2.03 -16.45 19.79
C PRO A 212 -3.10 -15.36 19.82
N ASP A 213 -3.95 -15.39 20.85
CA ASP A 213 -4.88 -14.32 21.15
C ASP A 213 -4.14 -12.97 21.29
N HIS A 214 -4.79 -11.90 20.85
CA HIS A 214 -4.37 -10.56 21.24
C HIS A 214 -4.68 -10.34 22.72
N PRO A 215 -3.73 -9.83 23.52
CA PRO A 215 -3.92 -9.68 24.97
C PRO A 215 -5.03 -8.70 25.35
N ASP A 216 -5.37 -7.78 24.47
CA ASP A 216 -6.45 -6.81 24.62
C ASP A 216 -7.49 -7.02 23.52
N VAL A 217 -8.67 -7.55 23.89
CA VAL A 217 -9.74 -7.89 22.93
C VAL A 217 -10.32 -6.65 22.25
N GLU A 218 -10.42 -5.53 22.93
CA GLU A 218 -10.94 -4.27 22.36
C GLU A 218 -10.00 -3.71 21.28
N ARG A 219 -8.75 -4.15 21.28
CA ARG A 219 -7.69 -3.71 20.39
C ARG A 219 -7.22 -4.78 19.41
N ALA A 220 -7.90 -5.92 19.35
CA ALA A 220 -7.50 -7.05 18.51
C ALA A 220 -7.51 -6.75 16.99
N GLY A 221 -8.04 -5.61 16.58
CA GLY A 221 -7.93 -5.06 15.21
C GLY A 221 -7.14 -3.74 15.13
N ALA A 222 -6.67 -3.22 16.28
CA ALA A 222 -5.97 -1.95 16.32
C ALA A 222 -4.50 -2.09 15.86
N GLY A 223 -3.98 -1.02 15.27
CA GLY A 223 -2.57 -0.92 14.90
C GLY A 223 -1.62 -0.85 16.10
N PHE A 224 -0.34 -0.66 15.81
CA PHE A 224 0.74 -0.58 16.80
C PHE A 224 0.57 0.61 17.76
N ILE A 225 0.88 0.41 19.04
CA ILE A 225 1.01 1.47 20.06
C ILE A 225 2.43 1.50 20.56
N GLU A 226 3.01 2.70 20.60
CA GLU A 226 4.35 2.92 21.08
C GLU A 226 4.51 2.45 22.55
N GLY A 227 5.57 1.66 22.79
CA GLY A 227 5.88 1.12 24.11
C GLY A 227 5.18 -0.19 24.46
N GLU A 228 4.35 -0.73 23.57
CA GLU A 228 3.71 -2.03 23.73
C GLU A 228 4.31 -3.08 22.78
N PRO A 229 4.21 -4.38 23.11
CA PRO A 229 4.61 -5.44 22.20
C PRO A 229 3.82 -5.35 20.88
N SER A 230 4.44 -5.73 19.78
CA SER A 230 3.75 -5.83 18.48
C SER A 230 2.54 -6.75 18.60
N PRO A 231 1.38 -6.34 18.07
CA PRO A 231 0.21 -7.21 18.02
C PRO A 231 0.52 -8.49 17.23
N PRO A 232 -0.05 -9.64 17.61
CA PRO A 232 0.32 -10.92 17.00
C PRO A 232 -0.02 -11.03 15.51
N MET A 233 -0.94 -10.21 15.00
CA MET A 233 -1.34 -10.17 13.60
C MET A 233 -0.56 -9.16 12.76
N TRP A 234 0.24 -8.26 13.37
CA TRP A 234 0.92 -7.15 12.71
C TRP A 234 2.39 -7.06 13.10
N PHE A 235 3.22 -6.41 12.26
CA PHE A 235 4.59 -5.97 12.59
C PHE A 235 5.55 -7.07 13.03
N GLN A 236 5.43 -8.27 12.49
CA GLN A 236 6.34 -9.36 12.86
C GLN A 236 7.69 -9.21 12.14
N GLU A 237 8.77 -9.45 12.86
CA GLU A 237 10.15 -9.41 12.32
C GLU A 237 10.39 -10.39 11.16
N SER A 238 9.56 -11.42 11.03
CA SER A 238 9.63 -12.42 9.96
C SER A 238 9.45 -11.85 8.55
N VAL A 239 8.89 -10.63 8.40
CA VAL A 239 8.71 -10.00 7.09
C VAL A 239 10.00 -9.39 6.52
N HIS A 240 10.92 -8.93 7.37
CA HIS A 240 12.14 -8.24 6.93
C HIS A 240 13.04 -9.08 6.00
N PRO A 241 13.27 -10.39 6.25
CA PRO A 241 13.99 -11.23 5.29
C PRO A 241 13.33 -11.31 3.91
N ILE A 242 11.99 -11.25 3.85
CA ILE A 242 11.24 -11.26 2.59
C ILE A 242 11.51 -9.97 1.82
N PHE A 243 11.47 -8.81 2.49
CA PHE A 243 11.74 -7.52 1.85
C PHE A 243 13.18 -7.41 1.33
N ARG A 244 14.16 -7.98 2.03
CA ARG A 244 15.54 -8.05 1.55
C ARG A 244 15.68 -8.90 0.29
N ARG A 245 14.94 -10.00 0.19
CA ARG A 245 14.91 -10.83 -1.03
C ARG A 245 14.26 -10.05 -2.18
N TRP A 246 13.14 -9.35 -1.93
CA TRP A 246 12.51 -8.50 -2.94
C TRP A 246 13.43 -7.37 -3.38
N ARG A 247 14.11 -6.72 -2.43
CA ARG A 247 15.09 -5.69 -2.74
C ARG A 247 16.22 -6.23 -3.64
N ALA A 248 16.76 -7.39 -3.33
CA ALA A 248 17.78 -8.03 -4.16
C ALA A 248 17.28 -8.36 -5.58
N ILE A 249 15.98 -8.70 -5.73
CA ILE A 249 15.38 -8.88 -7.05
C ILE A 249 15.36 -7.55 -7.80
N LEU A 250 14.85 -6.48 -7.20
CA LEU A 250 14.81 -5.16 -7.84
C LEU A 250 16.21 -4.68 -8.26
N ASP A 251 17.19 -4.83 -7.37
CA ASP A 251 18.58 -4.43 -7.61
C ASP A 251 19.26 -5.23 -8.73
N SER A 252 18.72 -6.41 -9.09
CA SER A 252 19.22 -7.23 -10.19
C SER A 252 18.81 -6.71 -11.58
N TYR A 253 17.87 -5.79 -11.67
CA TYR A 253 17.38 -5.24 -12.93
C TYR A 253 18.19 -3.99 -13.33
N PRO A 254 18.38 -3.75 -14.65
CA PRO A 254 19.08 -2.57 -15.13
C PRO A 254 18.26 -1.30 -14.85
N GLY A 255 18.96 -0.26 -14.39
CA GLY A 255 18.33 0.95 -13.89
C GLY A 255 17.79 0.74 -12.47
N GLU A 256 17.55 1.82 -11.76
CA GLU A 256 17.08 1.73 -10.39
C GLU A 256 15.56 1.50 -10.33
N ARG A 257 15.14 0.47 -9.61
CA ARG A 257 13.75 0.15 -9.30
C ARG A 257 13.48 0.51 -7.86
N ALA A 258 12.26 0.95 -7.52
CA ALA A 258 11.93 1.40 -6.18
C ALA A 258 10.74 0.64 -5.58
N MET A 259 10.75 0.45 -4.27
CA MET A 259 9.60 -0.02 -3.49
C MET A 259 9.22 1.02 -2.46
N CYS A 260 7.92 1.31 -2.36
CA CYS A 260 7.32 2.14 -1.32
C CYS A 260 6.31 1.32 -0.52
N GLY A 261 6.53 1.15 0.78
CA GLY A 261 5.62 0.41 1.66
C GLY A 261 4.48 1.30 2.17
N GLU A 262 3.28 0.77 2.19
CA GLU A 262 2.19 1.33 2.97
C GLU A 262 2.15 0.67 4.34
N ALA A 263 2.93 1.18 5.29
CA ALA A 263 2.99 0.64 6.63
C ALA A 263 2.53 1.68 7.65
N TYR A 264 1.42 1.41 8.32
CA TYR A 264 0.91 2.26 9.39
C TYR A 264 1.61 1.91 10.72
N VAL A 265 2.90 2.22 10.80
CA VAL A 265 3.79 1.82 11.89
C VAL A 265 4.21 3.04 12.72
N LEU A 266 4.05 2.96 14.03
CA LEU A 266 4.51 3.97 14.97
C LEU A 266 5.32 3.29 16.10
N PRO A 267 6.29 3.94 16.71
CA PRO A 267 6.80 5.29 16.39
C PRO A 267 7.55 5.33 15.04
N LEU A 268 7.88 6.53 14.56
CA LEU A 268 8.61 6.70 13.30
C LEU A 268 9.97 5.97 13.29
N SER A 269 10.63 5.85 14.44
CA SER A 269 11.86 5.05 14.57
C SER A 269 11.65 3.56 14.24
N PHE A 270 10.47 3.03 14.50
CA PHE A 270 10.12 1.66 14.12
C PHE A 270 9.79 1.56 12.63
N MET A 271 9.07 2.55 12.08
CA MET A 271 8.83 2.67 10.64
C MET A 271 10.15 2.77 9.85
N ALA A 272 11.16 3.46 10.38
CA ALA A 272 12.46 3.59 9.76
C ALA A 272 13.18 2.25 9.53
N LEU A 273 12.87 1.21 10.32
CA LEU A 273 13.44 -0.14 10.11
C LEU A 273 13.02 -0.76 8.77
N TRP A 274 11.92 -0.30 8.20
CA TRP A 274 11.38 -0.80 6.92
C TRP A 274 12.11 -0.24 5.71
N VAL A 275 12.84 0.88 5.90
CA VAL A 275 13.58 1.58 4.84
C VAL A 275 15.09 1.53 5.08
N ARG A 276 15.58 0.49 5.75
CA ARG A 276 17.00 0.19 5.82
C ARG A 276 17.57 0.00 4.40
N PRO A 277 18.88 0.22 4.17
CA PRO A 277 19.48 0.21 2.83
C PRO A 277 19.24 -1.05 1.99
N ASP A 278 18.95 -2.18 2.64
CA ASP A 278 18.70 -3.48 2.01
C ASP A 278 17.21 -3.90 1.98
N GLU A 279 16.29 -2.98 2.34
CA GLU A 279 14.84 -3.22 2.37
C GLU A 279 14.09 -2.27 1.44
N PHE A 280 12.93 -1.72 1.84
CA PHE A 280 12.21 -0.77 1.00
C PHE A 280 13.01 0.52 0.79
N HIS A 281 12.76 1.18 -0.32
CA HIS A 281 13.32 2.50 -0.61
C HIS A 281 12.60 3.60 0.15
N GLN A 282 11.28 3.44 0.29
CA GLN A 282 10.38 4.42 0.87
C GLN A 282 9.28 3.74 1.68
N THR A 283 8.73 4.47 2.64
CA THR A 283 7.46 4.14 3.30
C THR A 283 6.68 5.42 3.53
N PHE A 284 5.36 5.40 3.36
CA PHE A 284 4.53 6.58 3.56
C PHE A 284 4.59 7.08 4.99
N ASN A 285 4.90 8.36 5.16
CA ASN A 285 4.86 9.00 6.47
C ASN A 285 3.43 9.44 6.80
N PHE A 286 2.61 8.49 7.27
CA PHE A 286 1.24 8.79 7.68
C PHE A 286 1.16 9.67 8.93
N ARG A 287 2.22 9.71 9.75
CA ARG A 287 2.30 10.66 10.86
C ARG A 287 2.23 12.11 10.36
N TYR A 288 2.81 12.41 9.19
CA TYR A 288 2.71 13.72 8.55
C TYR A 288 1.31 13.96 7.98
N LEU A 289 0.70 12.96 7.34
CA LEU A 289 -0.66 13.02 6.81
C LEU A 289 -1.67 13.36 7.91
N ASP A 290 -1.54 12.72 9.09
CA ASP A 290 -2.45 12.86 10.22
C ASP A 290 -2.09 14.05 11.14
N SER A 291 -0.98 14.74 10.85
CA SER A 291 -0.52 15.85 11.69
C SER A 291 -1.54 17.00 11.68
N PRO A 292 -1.96 17.51 12.86
CA PRO A 292 -2.77 18.71 12.92
C PRO A 292 -2.12 19.89 12.22
N TRP A 293 -2.90 20.71 11.50
CA TRP A 293 -2.39 21.88 10.77
C TRP A 293 -2.04 23.02 11.73
N THR A 294 -1.11 22.77 12.64
CA THR A 294 -0.51 23.79 13.51
C THR A 294 1.01 23.82 13.31
N ALA A 295 1.60 24.99 13.43
CA ALA A 295 3.07 25.12 13.29
C ALA A 295 3.83 24.23 14.29
N LYS A 296 3.29 24.05 15.49
CA LYS A 296 3.89 23.22 16.55
C LYS A 296 3.88 21.75 16.16
N ASP A 297 2.71 21.23 15.74
CA ASP A 297 2.56 19.80 15.47
C ASP A 297 3.29 19.38 14.19
N ILE A 298 3.18 20.20 13.13
CA ILE A 298 3.93 19.98 11.89
C ILE A 298 5.43 20.01 12.14
N ARG A 299 5.94 21.01 12.88
CA ARG A 299 7.36 21.09 13.23
C ARG A 299 7.83 19.85 13.98
N LYS A 300 7.07 19.44 14.99
CA LYS A 300 7.36 18.23 15.77
C LYS A 300 7.46 17.00 14.86
N THR A 301 6.48 16.79 13.98
CA THR A 301 6.46 15.65 13.06
C THR A 301 7.65 15.67 12.09
N ILE A 302 8.04 16.85 11.60
CA ILE A 302 9.21 16.99 10.71
C ILE A 302 10.50 16.64 11.46
N ASP A 303 10.71 17.20 12.65
CA ASP A 303 11.92 16.95 13.43
C ASP A 303 12.05 15.47 13.81
N GLU A 304 10.96 14.83 14.28
CA GLU A 304 10.90 13.39 14.55
C GLU A 304 11.16 12.54 13.29
N SER A 305 10.66 12.98 12.13
CA SER A 305 10.89 12.28 10.86
C SER A 305 12.35 12.33 10.43
N PHE A 306 12.98 13.49 10.50
CA PHE A 306 14.40 13.63 10.16
C PHE A 306 15.29 12.83 11.11
N GLU A 307 14.99 12.80 12.40
CA GLU A 307 15.71 11.98 13.35
C GLU A 307 15.57 10.48 13.03
N ALA A 308 14.34 9.99 12.86
CA ALA A 308 14.08 8.57 12.69
C ALA A 308 14.62 8.03 11.35
N PHE A 309 14.27 8.69 10.23
CA PHE A 309 14.70 8.23 8.91
C PHE A 309 16.17 8.54 8.63
N GLY A 310 16.70 9.66 9.14
CA GLY A 310 18.12 10.00 9.07
C GLY A 310 19.02 8.97 9.75
N ALA A 311 18.56 8.37 10.84
CA ALA A 311 19.27 7.30 11.55
C ALA A 311 19.57 6.06 10.68
N VAL A 312 18.78 5.82 9.63
CA VAL A 312 18.96 4.71 8.67
C VAL A 312 19.41 5.20 7.28
N GLY A 313 19.65 6.51 7.09
CA GLY A 313 20.07 7.09 5.82
C GLY A 313 18.98 7.18 4.75
N ALA A 314 17.70 7.04 5.14
CA ALA A 314 16.58 7.14 4.24
C ALA A 314 15.91 8.52 4.29
N PRO A 315 15.33 9.02 3.18
CA PRO A 315 14.45 10.18 3.23
C PRO A 315 13.06 9.78 3.77
N SER A 316 12.36 10.73 4.39
CA SER A 316 10.95 10.56 4.69
C SER A 316 10.11 10.74 3.42
N THR A 317 9.12 9.88 3.21
CA THR A 317 8.16 10.02 2.10
C THR A 317 6.96 10.83 2.57
N TRP A 318 6.96 12.11 2.25
CA TRP A 318 5.94 13.05 2.66
C TRP A 318 4.64 12.85 1.87
N VAL A 319 3.53 12.66 2.56
CA VAL A 319 2.22 12.38 1.95
C VAL A 319 1.12 13.20 2.62
N LEU A 320 0.22 13.78 1.83
CA LEU A 320 -0.90 14.60 2.30
C LEU A 320 -2.25 13.93 2.08
N SER A 321 -2.36 13.02 1.13
CA SER A 321 -3.60 12.32 0.78
C SER A 321 -3.29 11.01 0.04
N ASN A 322 -4.26 10.09 0.11
CA ASN A 322 -4.34 8.91 -0.75
C ASN A 322 -5.82 8.62 -1.05
N HIS A 323 -6.13 7.45 -1.60
CA HIS A 323 -7.50 7.05 -1.95
C HIS A 323 -8.35 6.62 -0.75
N ASP A 324 -7.74 6.28 0.39
CA ASP A 324 -8.43 5.81 1.61
C ASP A 324 -8.87 6.95 2.53
N VAL A 325 -8.33 8.15 2.32
CA VAL A 325 -8.56 9.28 3.22
C VAL A 325 -9.25 10.44 2.51
N MET A 326 -9.95 11.28 3.30
CA MET A 326 -10.48 12.54 2.80
C MET A 326 -9.35 13.38 2.22
N ARG A 327 -9.50 13.85 0.97
CA ARG A 327 -8.48 14.66 0.29
C ARG A 327 -8.16 15.91 1.11
N HIS A 328 -6.87 16.26 1.16
CA HIS A 328 -6.42 17.40 1.99
C HIS A 328 -7.10 18.71 1.63
N ALA A 329 -7.52 18.92 0.37
CA ALA A 329 -8.28 20.10 -0.03
C ALA A 329 -9.64 20.21 0.70
N SER A 330 -10.30 19.11 0.99
CA SER A 330 -11.54 19.06 1.78
C SER A 330 -11.24 19.01 3.28
N ARG A 331 -10.34 18.11 3.70
CA ARG A 331 -9.96 17.91 5.10
C ARG A 331 -9.48 19.20 5.75
N MET A 332 -8.65 19.98 5.07
CA MET A 332 -8.10 21.25 5.58
C MET A 332 -9.10 22.40 5.65
N GLY A 333 -10.31 22.22 5.15
CA GLY A 333 -11.42 23.18 5.32
C GLY A 333 -12.26 22.94 6.56
N GLY A 334 -12.04 21.83 7.27
CA GLY A 334 -12.76 21.46 8.48
C GLY A 334 -11.99 21.71 9.77
N ASP A 335 -12.58 21.28 10.88
CA ASP A 335 -11.91 21.27 12.19
C ASP A 335 -11.01 20.02 12.28
N PHE A 336 -9.71 20.24 12.43
CA PHE A 336 -8.69 19.20 12.49
C PHE A 336 -8.67 18.37 13.78
N GLY A 337 -9.59 18.61 14.70
CA GLY A 337 -9.77 17.78 15.89
C GLY A 337 -10.41 16.41 15.61
N ARG A 338 -10.86 16.14 14.38
CA ARG A 338 -11.33 14.83 13.92
C ARG A 338 -10.21 14.14 13.15
N THR A 339 -9.61 13.19 13.80
CA THR A 339 -8.26 12.72 13.51
C THR A 339 -8.18 11.41 12.74
N THR A 340 -9.24 10.93 12.15
CA THR A 340 -9.06 9.86 11.17
C THR A 340 -9.41 10.42 9.80
N ALA A 341 -8.41 10.51 8.98
CA ALA A 341 -8.55 10.90 7.58
C ALA A 341 -9.54 9.98 6.82
N SER A 342 -9.82 8.80 7.37
CA SER A 342 -10.81 7.81 6.93
C SER A 342 -12.26 8.18 7.32
N ASP A 343 -12.47 9.00 8.34
CA ASP A 343 -13.82 9.41 8.72
C ASP A 343 -14.32 10.47 7.73
N GLY A 344 -15.01 10.05 6.69
CA GLY A 344 -15.66 10.94 5.73
C GLY A 344 -16.60 11.94 6.41
N VAL A 345 -16.98 13.02 5.71
CA VAL A 345 -17.99 13.97 6.17
C VAL A 345 -19.36 13.34 5.96
N GLY A 346 -20.04 13.00 7.04
CA GLY A 346 -21.43 12.54 6.99
C GLY A 346 -22.39 13.63 6.50
N PRO A 347 -23.59 13.28 6.05
CA PRO A 347 -24.57 14.25 5.54
C PRO A 347 -25.04 15.26 6.60
N ASN A 348 -24.90 14.93 7.88
CA ASN A 348 -25.29 15.79 9.01
C ASN A 348 -24.08 16.47 9.68
N ASP A 349 -22.87 16.22 9.21
CA ASP A 349 -21.68 16.84 9.75
C ASP A 349 -21.48 18.26 9.19
N PRO A 350 -20.81 19.16 9.93
CA PRO A 350 -20.39 20.44 9.39
C PRO A 350 -19.58 20.23 8.11
N GLN A 351 -20.03 20.87 7.02
CA GLN A 351 -19.32 20.77 5.75
C GLN A 351 -18.02 21.58 5.81
N PRO A 352 -16.92 21.07 5.22
CA PRO A 352 -15.67 21.81 5.15
C PRO A 352 -15.84 23.14 4.40
N ASP A 353 -15.15 24.19 4.87
CA ASP A 353 -15.01 25.44 4.12
C ASP A 353 -14.09 25.20 2.92
N ALA A 354 -14.66 25.17 1.73
CA ALA A 354 -13.94 24.83 0.49
C ALA A 354 -12.85 25.86 0.13
N GLU A 355 -13.09 27.16 0.39
CA GLU A 355 -12.11 28.22 0.11
C GLU A 355 -10.93 28.15 1.06
N LEU A 356 -11.20 28.00 2.36
CA LEU A 356 -10.16 27.82 3.38
C LEU A 356 -9.38 26.53 3.15
N GLY A 357 -10.07 25.43 2.85
CA GLY A 357 -9.48 24.15 2.56
C GLY A 357 -8.52 24.20 1.37
N LEU A 358 -8.93 24.81 0.27
CA LEU A 358 -8.08 24.99 -0.90
C LEU A 358 -6.85 25.85 -0.61
N LYS A 359 -6.99 26.97 0.09
CA LYS A 359 -5.86 27.83 0.49
C LYS A 359 -4.83 27.09 1.33
N ARG A 360 -5.29 26.33 2.33
CA ARG A 360 -4.42 25.54 3.20
C ARG A 360 -3.79 24.38 2.44
N ALA A 361 -4.53 23.70 1.57
CA ALA A 361 -4.01 22.60 0.76
C ALA A 361 -2.89 23.06 -0.18
N VAL A 362 -3.03 24.19 -0.84
CA VAL A 362 -1.97 24.77 -1.67
C VAL A 362 -0.74 25.08 -0.83
N ALA A 363 -0.91 25.74 0.32
CA ALA A 363 0.20 26.03 1.23
C ALA A 363 0.89 24.76 1.73
N ALA A 364 0.11 23.72 2.11
CA ALA A 364 0.63 22.44 2.55
C ALA A 364 1.42 21.74 1.45
N THR A 365 0.92 21.73 0.22
CA THR A 365 1.60 21.11 -0.93
C THR A 365 2.94 21.79 -1.21
N LEU A 366 2.96 23.13 -1.27
CA LEU A 366 4.21 23.88 -1.49
C LEU A 366 5.21 23.63 -0.37
N PHE A 367 4.75 23.65 0.87
CA PHE A 367 5.58 23.40 2.04
C PHE A 367 6.14 21.97 2.02
N THR A 368 5.32 20.97 1.66
CA THR A 368 5.75 19.57 1.53
C THR A 368 6.84 19.40 0.47
N LEU A 369 6.72 20.07 -0.67
CA LEU A 369 7.74 20.05 -1.73
C LEU A 369 9.07 20.67 -1.25
N GLU A 370 9.04 21.72 -0.46
CA GLU A 370 10.24 22.34 0.11
C GLU A 370 10.90 21.44 1.17
N ILE A 371 10.14 20.79 2.05
CA ILE A 371 10.67 19.84 3.03
C ILE A 371 11.33 18.66 2.30
N GLY A 372 10.68 18.10 1.28
CA GLY A 372 11.21 17.00 0.48
C GLY A 372 12.56 17.36 -0.14
N ARG A 373 12.72 18.57 -0.68
CA ARG A 373 13.99 19.06 -1.21
C ARG A 373 15.07 19.24 -0.13
N ALA A 374 14.69 19.66 1.07
CA ALA A 374 15.63 19.82 2.18
C ALA A 374 16.19 18.45 2.64
N SER A 375 15.34 17.42 2.71
CA SER A 375 15.75 16.06 3.10
C SER A 375 16.68 15.39 2.09
N CYS A 376 16.78 15.91 0.85
CA CYS A 376 17.64 15.36 -0.20
C CYS A 376 19.01 16.06 -0.29
N ARG A 377 19.27 17.08 0.52
CA ARG A 377 20.51 17.90 0.44
C ARG A 377 21.55 17.56 1.51
N GLU A 378 21.23 16.71 2.47
CA GLU A 378 22.12 16.21 3.49
C GLU A 378 22.58 14.77 3.19
#